data_b9f0ec9282d0046402d63cbdddc692e3
#
_entry.id   b9f0ec9282d0046402d63cbdddc692e3
#
_cell.length_a   1.000
_cell.length_b   1.000
_cell.length_c   1.000
_cell.angle_alpha   90.00
_cell.angle_beta   90.00
_cell.angle_gamma   90.00
#
_symmetry.space_group_name_H-M   'P 1'
#
loop_
_entity.id
_entity.type
_entity.pdbx_description
1 polymer ?
#
loop_
_entity_poly.entity_id
_entity_poly.type
_entity_poly.pdbx_seq_one_letter_code
_entity_poly.pdbx_strand_id
1 'polypeptide(L)'
;MGDNTRVCRKPVDSKEVGLAFGLIFGKYFFNSHHLHYGYWTDDVPVSITNLPRAQEQYSDFIISHIPLGVKTILDVGCGAGALARKLTGKQYRVDAVSPCAILAAEARSILGDKCHIYETKFEQLDTDKKYDLIIFSESFQYIDIGRVFEQALRFLNKGGHILICDFFKTEAKGESSLGGGHRLTEFYETLKRYPLIVATDIDITKQTAPNIALVDDMLQNFGRPVWNLLFDYVGGRHPLLFKLINWKLKKKIEKINRKYFSGSRNSQNFQLFKSYRLVLCKSNPI
;
A
#
# COMPACT_ATOMS: atom_id res chain seq x y z
N MET A 1 17.08 -39.70 -17.19
CA MET A 1 15.63 -39.60 -17.01
C MET A 1 15.36 -38.39 -16.16
N GLY A 2 15.05 -37.26 -16.82
CA GLY A 2 14.80 -35.99 -16.13
C GLY A 2 13.36 -35.95 -15.62
N ASP A 3 13.22 -35.76 -14.32
CA ASP A 3 11.95 -35.60 -13.65
C ASP A 3 11.33 -34.23 -14.05
N ASN A 4 10.38 -34.29 -14.97
CA ASN A 4 9.63 -33.16 -15.47
C ASN A 4 8.38 -32.95 -14.59
N THR A 5 8.57 -32.74 -13.30
CA THR A 5 7.49 -32.26 -12.43
C THR A 5 7.16 -30.84 -12.84
N ARG A 6 6.18 -30.66 -13.72
CA ARG A 6 5.50 -29.39 -13.95
C ARG A 6 4.86 -28.95 -12.63
N VAL A 7 5.60 -28.14 -11.86
CA VAL A 7 5.04 -27.41 -10.74
C VAL A 7 3.92 -26.54 -11.32
N CYS A 8 2.68 -26.90 -11.05
CA CYS A 8 1.50 -26.13 -11.39
C CYS A 8 1.59 -24.80 -10.59
N ARG A 9 2.27 -23.80 -11.15
CA ARG A 9 2.35 -22.46 -10.53
C ARG A 9 0.95 -21.87 -10.53
N LYS A 10 0.39 -21.65 -9.34
CA LYS A 10 -0.83 -20.84 -9.22
C LYS A 10 -0.60 -19.52 -9.97
N PRO A 11 -1.58 -19.03 -10.74
CA PRO A 11 -1.45 -17.74 -11.41
C PRO A 11 -1.18 -16.67 -10.35
N VAL A 12 -0.06 -15.96 -10.50
CA VAL A 12 0.32 -14.86 -9.59
C VAL A 12 -0.64 -13.70 -9.84
N ASP A 13 -1.26 -13.16 -8.79
CA ASP A 13 -2.15 -12.01 -8.91
C ASP A 13 -1.36 -10.79 -9.43
N SER A 14 -1.96 -10.03 -10.32
CA SER A 14 -1.35 -8.81 -10.90
C SER A 14 -0.97 -7.77 -9.84
N LYS A 15 -1.65 -7.73 -8.69
CA LYS A 15 -1.31 -6.88 -7.55
C LYS A 15 -0.03 -7.36 -6.88
N GLU A 16 0.13 -8.66 -6.67
CA GLU A 16 1.35 -9.26 -6.10
C GLU A 16 2.57 -9.01 -7.00
N VAL A 17 2.39 -9.10 -8.33
CA VAL A 17 3.45 -8.76 -9.29
C VAL A 17 3.87 -7.29 -9.15
N GLY A 18 2.90 -6.38 -9.01
CA GLY A 18 3.18 -4.96 -8.82
C GLY A 18 3.95 -4.66 -7.54
N LEU A 19 3.56 -5.30 -6.43
CA LEU A 19 4.23 -5.16 -5.13
C LEU A 19 5.64 -5.77 -5.15
N ALA A 20 5.80 -6.96 -5.75
CA ALA A 20 7.11 -7.60 -5.90
C ALA A 20 8.06 -6.76 -6.78
N PHE A 21 7.55 -6.19 -7.89
CA PHE A 21 8.32 -5.27 -8.72
C PHE A 21 8.73 -4.03 -7.93
N GLY A 22 7.81 -3.41 -7.19
CA GLY A 22 8.11 -2.26 -6.33
C GLY A 22 9.19 -2.57 -5.29
N LEU A 23 9.14 -3.77 -4.67
CA LEU A 23 10.17 -4.21 -3.73
C LEU A 23 11.54 -4.37 -4.38
N ILE A 24 11.61 -5.05 -5.55
CA ILE A 24 12.86 -5.25 -6.28
C ILE A 24 13.45 -3.89 -6.67
N PHE A 25 12.62 -3.00 -7.20
CA PHE A 25 13.03 -1.64 -7.59
C PHE A 25 13.53 -0.84 -6.39
N GLY A 26 12.78 -0.83 -5.28
CA GLY A 26 13.15 -0.13 -4.05
C GLY A 26 14.46 -0.65 -3.46
N LYS A 27 14.64 -1.95 -3.42
CA LYS A 27 15.89 -2.58 -2.92
C LYS A 27 17.08 -2.23 -3.82
N TYR A 28 16.94 -2.35 -5.13
CA TYR A 28 18.06 -2.17 -6.05
C TYR A 28 18.49 -0.71 -6.16
N PHE A 29 17.56 0.22 -6.33
CA PHE A 29 17.88 1.62 -6.57
C PHE A 29 18.05 2.44 -5.29
N PHE A 30 17.38 2.06 -4.20
CA PHE A 30 17.29 2.89 -2.99
C PHE A 30 17.71 2.18 -1.70
N ASN A 31 18.08 0.90 -1.79
CA ASN A 31 18.31 0.06 -0.61
C ASN A 31 17.15 0.17 0.41
N SER A 32 15.93 0.29 -0.10
CA SER A 32 14.70 0.51 0.66
C SER A 32 13.77 -0.69 0.58
N HIS A 33 13.14 -1.03 1.70
CA HIS A 33 12.12 -2.06 1.79
C HIS A 33 10.70 -1.48 1.95
N HIS A 34 10.58 -0.14 1.91
CA HIS A 34 9.30 0.53 2.00
C HIS A 34 8.51 0.36 0.69
N LEU A 35 7.22 0.07 0.82
CA LEU A 35 6.29 -0.06 -0.31
C LEU A 35 5.17 0.97 -0.27
N HIS A 36 5.12 1.76 0.82
CA HIS A 36 4.13 2.82 1.02
C HIS A 36 4.60 4.17 0.44
N TYR A 37 3.70 5.12 0.39
CA TYR A 37 3.98 6.49 0.01
C TYR A 37 4.97 7.15 0.98
N GLY A 38 5.68 8.18 0.51
CA GLY A 38 6.45 9.08 1.35
C GLY A 38 5.56 10.16 1.97
N TYR A 39 5.94 10.65 3.14
CA TYR A 39 5.42 11.85 3.77
C TYR A 39 6.39 12.99 3.52
N TRP A 40 5.99 13.93 2.67
CA TRP A 40 6.83 15.02 2.21
C TRP A 40 6.60 16.26 3.05
N THR A 41 7.66 16.75 3.65
CA THR A 41 7.71 18.00 4.42
C THR A 41 8.46 19.06 3.63
N ASP A 42 8.32 20.33 4.00
CA ASP A 42 8.92 21.46 3.27
C ASP A 42 10.45 21.42 3.22
N ASP A 43 11.10 20.72 4.17
CA ASP A 43 12.54 20.52 4.23
C ASP A 43 13.06 19.37 3.35
N VAL A 44 12.18 18.63 2.67
CA VAL A 44 12.54 17.52 1.78
C VAL A 44 12.11 17.84 0.34
N PRO A 45 13.05 18.26 -0.52
CA PRO A 45 12.76 18.48 -1.94
C PRO A 45 12.15 17.24 -2.60
N VAL A 46 11.05 17.44 -3.33
CA VAL A 46 10.36 16.35 -4.03
C VAL A 46 11.23 15.86 -5.18
N SER A 47 11.83 14.69 -5.01
CA SER A 47 12.65 14.02 -6.01
C SER A 47 12.67 12.51 -5.76
N ILE A 48 12.96 11.73 -6.82
CA ILE A 48 13.05 10.28 -6.70
C ILE A 48 14.15 9.84 -5.74
N THR A 49 15.24 10.59 -5.65
CA THR A 49 16.38 10.32 -4.76
C THR A 49 16.04 10.55 -3.28
N ASN A 50 15.08 11.42 -3.01
CA ASN A 50 14.59 11.70 -1.64
C ASN A 50 13.40 10.82 -1.24
N LEU A 51 12.88 9.99 -2.14
CA LEU A 51 11.75 9.10 -1.83
C LEU A 51 12.00 8.22 -0.58
N PRO A 52 13.17 7.59 -0.41
CA PRO A 52 13.44 6.80 0.80
C PRO A 52 13.34 7.63 2.08
N ARG A 53 13.85 8.86 2.07
CA ARG A 53 13.75 9.78 3.22
C ARG A 53 12.29 10.12 3.53
N ALA A 54 11.50 10.42 2.52
CA ALA A 54 10.07 10.69 2.70
C ALA A 54 9.31 9.45 3.21
N GLN A 55 9.70 8.24 2.79
CA GLN A 55 9.14 6.98 3.30
C GLN A 55 9.52 6.72 4.76
N GLU A 56 10.73 7.05 5.17
CA GLU A 56 11.13 7.02 6.57
C GLU A 56 10.33 8.02 7.41
N GLN A 57 10.13 9.25 6.91
CA GLN A 57 9.29 10.25 7.58
C GLN A 57 7.82 9.80 7.71
N TYR A 58 7.29 9.09 6.71
CA TYR A 58 5.96 8.49 6.81
C TYR A 58 5.86 7.46 7.95
N SER A 59 6.85 6.59 8.06
CA SER A 59 6.90 5.61 9.14
C SER A 59 7.03 6.31 10.51
N ASP A 60 7.86 7.37 10.61
CA ASP A 60 8.00 8.15 11.83
C ASP A 60 6.71 8.89 12.19
N PHE A 61 6.00 9.41 11.20
CA PHE A 61 4.70 10.02 11.40
C PHE A 61 3.67 9.03 11.97
N ILE A 62 3.58 7.81 11.46
CA ILE A 62 2.72 6.76 12.04
C ILE A 62 3.13 6.50 13.49
N ILE A 63 4.42 6.29 13.74
CA ILE A 63 4.94 5.93 15.07
C ILE A 63 4.69 7.05 16.08
N SER A 64 4.78 8.32 15.69
CA SER A 64 4.53 9.46 16.57
C SER A 64 3.08 9.56 17.06
N HIS A 65 2.15 8.86 16.39
CA HIS A 65 0.74 8.82 16.77
C HIS A 65 0.34 7.54 17.52
N ILE A 66 1.31 6.70 17.89
CA ILE A 66 1.03 5.53 18.74
C ILE A 66 0.73 6.02 20.16
N PRO A 67 -0.44 5.65 20.74
CA PRO A 67 -0.80 6.06 22.08
C PRO A 67 0.19 5.60 23.15
N LEU A 68 0.34 6.40 24.20
CA LEU A 68 1.13 6.02 25.37
C LEU A 68 0.57 4.73 26.00
N GLY A 69 1.48 3.87 26.47
CA GLY A 69 1.12 2.61 27.11
C GLY A 69 0.92 1.42 26.17
N VAL A 70 0.90 1.63 24.86
CA VAL A 70 0.90 0.54 23.86
C VAL A 70 2.18 -0.27 24.01
N LYS A 71 2.06 -1.60 24.04
CA LYS A 71 3.18 -2.54 24.14
C LYS A 71 3.13 -3.61 23.04
N THR A 72 1.92 -4.01 22.64
CA THR A 72 1.69 -5.07 21.67
C THR A 72 0.99 -4.51 20.44
N ILE A 73 1.54 -4.79 19.26
CA ILE A 73 1.06 -4.25 17.97
C ILE A 73 0.83 -5.39 16.97
N LEU A 74 -0.28 -5.33 16.24
CA LEU A 74 -0.50 -6.13 15.05
C LEU A 74 -0.37 -5.22 13.83
N ASP A 75 0.64 -5.44 12.98
CA ASP A 75 0.85 -4.74 11.71
C ASP A 75 0.16 -5.47 10.58
N VAL A 76 -0.99 -4.99 10.13
CA VAL A 76 -1.82 -5.64 9.11
C VAL A 76 -1.45 -5.16 7.72
N GLY A 77 -0.99 -6.10 6.88
CA GLY A 77 -0.46 -5.79 5.55
C GLY A 77 0.94 -5.20 5.63
N CYS A 78 1.81 -5.81 6.42
CA CYS A 78 3.17 -5.32 6.76
C CYS A 78 4.12 -5.11 5.56
N GLY A 79 3.69 -5.44 4.33
CA GLY A 79 4.54 -5.38 3.15
C GLY A 79 5.81 -6.23 3.33
N ALA A 80 6.97 -5.64 3.07
CA ALA A 80 8.27 -6.28 3.29
C ALA A 80 8.80 -6.14 4.73
N GLY A 81 7.99 -5.67 5.68
CA GLY A 81 8.33 -5.61 7.11
C GLY A 81 9.08 -4.35 7.56
N ALA A 82 9.17 -3.31 6.72
CA ALA A 82 9.93 -2.11 7.06
C ALA A 82 9.38 -1.36 8.28
N LEU A 83 8.06 -1.15 8.37
CA LEU A 83 7.42 -0.53 9.53
C LEU A 83 7.56 -1.42 10.77
N ALA A 84 7.27 -2.74 10.64
CA ALA A 84 7.41 -3.70 11.73
C ALA A 84 8.85 -3.73 12.30
N ARG A 85 9.89 -3.65 11.43
CA ARG A 85 11.29 -3.54 11.86
C ARG A 85 11.52 -2.28 12.71
N LYS A 86 10.97 -1.15 12.30
CA LYS A 86 11.11 0.11 13.03
C LYS A 86 10.40 0.07 14.39
N LEU A 87 9.22 -0.55 14.42
CA LEU A 87 8.45 -0.78 15.65
C LEU A 87 9.19 -1.70 16.64
N THR A 88 9.71 -2.86 16.15
CA THR A 88 10.50 -3.77 16.99
C THR A 88 11.79 -3.11 17.50
N GLY A 89 12.42 -2.26 16.69
CA GLY A 89 13.57 -1.45 17.09
C GLY A 89 13.25 -0.44 18.22
N LYS A 90 12.00 -0.03 18.35
CA LYS A 90 11.47 0.81 19.43
C LYS A 90 10.90 -0.01 20.62
N GLN A 91 11.22 -1.29 20.67
CA GLN A 91 10.86 -2.23 21.75
C GLN A 91 9.36 -2.58 21.84
N TYR A 92 8.56 -2.31 20.82
CA TYR A 92 7.21 -2.88 20.73
C TYR A 92 7.28 -4.38 20.44
N ARG A 93 6.37 -5.14 21.01
CA ARG A 93 6.12 -6.53 20.62
C ARG A 93 5.19 -6.52 19.40
N VAL A 94 5.70 -6.95 18.25
CA VAL A 94 4.99 -6.84 16.99
C VAL A 94 4.75 -8.23 16.43
N ASP A 95 3.51 -8.50 16.06
CA ASP A 95 3.15 -9.54 15.11
C ASP A 95 2.68 -8.87 13.80
N ALA A 96 2.81 -9.55 12.67
CA ALA A 96 2.48 -9.00 11.38
C ALA A 96 1.60 -9.94 10.56
N VAL A 97 0.78 -9.38 9.67
CA VAL A 97 -0.07 -10.13 8.74
C VAL A 97 0.30 -9.78 7.32
N SER A 98 0.58 -10.78 6.48
CA SER A 98 0.83 -10.59 5.05
C SER A 98 0.22 -11.75 4.24
N PRO A 99 -0.73 -11.50 3.34
CA PRO A 99 -1.29 -12.53 2.47
C PRO A 99 -0.39 -12.90 1.29
N CYS A 100 0.64 -12.08 1.00
CA CYS A 100 1.55 -12.28 -0.12
C CYS A 100 2.80 -13.05 0.34
N ALA A 101 2.97 -14.29 -0.13
CA ALA A 101 4.09 -15.17 0.25
C ALA A 101 5.47 -14.53 -0.01
N ILE A 102 5.63 -13.80 -1.13
CA ILE A 102 6.89 -13.13 -1.49
C ILE A 102 7.24 -12.06 -0.45
N LEU A 103 6.27 -11.22 -0.08
CA LEU A 103 6.47 -10.16 0.90
C LEU A 103 6.63 -10.72 2.32
N ALA A 104 5.88 -11.76 2.67
CA ALA A 104 6.03 -12.47 3.95
C ALA A 104 7.43 -13.08 4.10
N ALA A 105 7.98 -13.69 3.04
CA ALA A 105 9.34 -14.22 3.05
C ALA A 105 10.40 -13.12 3.24
N GLU A 106 10.25 -11.98 2.55
CA GLU A 106 11.13 -10.82 2.74
C GLU A 106 11.04 -10.27 4.17
N ALA A 107 9.81 -10.10 4.67
CA ALA A 107 9.60 -9.62 6.05
C ALA A 107 10.23 -10.57 7.09
N ARG A 108 10.11 -11.89 6.93
CA ARG A 108 10.80 -12.87 7.79
C ARG A 108 12.32 -12.71 7.73
N SER A 109 12.86 -12.49 6.54
CA SER A 109 14.32 -12.26 6.37
C SER A 109 14.82 -11.03 7.13
N ILE A 110 14.00 -9.97 7.20
CA ILE A 110 14.36 -8.70 7.83
C ILE A 110 14.16 -8.74 9.34
N LEU A 111 13.08 -9.39 9.79
CA LEU A 111 12.61 -9.35 11.18
C LEU A 111 13.18 -10.50 12.03
N GLY A 112 13.53 -11.61 11.40
CA GLY A 112 13.97 -12.83 12.11
C GLY A 112 12.94 -13.26 13.14
N ASP A 113 13.38 -13.68 14.31
CA ASP A 113 12.54 -14.15 15.40
C ASP A 113 11.86 -13.02 16.21
N LYS A 114 12.12 -11.76 15.85
CA LYS A 114 11.57 -10.59 16.58
C LYS A 114 10.11 -10.31 16.30
N CYS A 115 9.55 -10.92 15.25
CA CYS A 115 8.18 -10.68 14.80
C CYS A 115 7.61 -11.96 14.21
N HIS A 116 6.47 -12.41 14.75
CA HIS A 116 5.73 -13.51 14.13
C HIS A 116 4.92 -13.01 12.94
N ILE A 117 5.02 -13.70 11.79
CA ILE A 117 4.32 -13.31 10.56
C ILE A 117 3.27 -14.34 10.20
N TYR A 118 2.01 -13.93 10.28
CA TYR A 118 0.86 -14.69 9.81
C TYR A 118 0.74 -14.53 8.29
N GLU A 119 1.01 -15.62 7.55
CA GLU A 119 0.86 -15.63 6.08
C GLU A 119 -0.59 -15.96 5.70
N THR A 120 -1.46 -14.99 5.94
CA THR A 120 -2.91 -15.10 5.72
C THR A 120 -3.52 -13.73 5.43
N LYS A 121 -4.78 -13.71 4.98
CA LYS A 121 -5.57 -12.49 4.95
C LYS A 121 -6.03 -12.14 6.37
N PHE A 122 -6.13 -10.83 6.67
CA PHE A 122 -6.56 -10.39 7.99
C PHE A 122 -7.95 -10.93 8.36
N GLU A 123 -8.87 -11.00 7.39
CA GLU A 123 -10.22 -11.53 7.59
C GLU A 123 -10.26 -13.02 7.92
N GLN A 124 -9.17 -13.74 7.64
CA GLN A 124 -9.01 -15.17 7.89
C GLN A 124 -8.05 -15.45 9.05
N LEU A 125 -7.51 -14.40 9.67
CA LEU A 125 -6.61 -14.55 10.81
C LEU A 125 -7.37 -15.21 11.96
N ASP A 126 -6.78 -16.27 12.50
CA ASP A 126 -7.26 -16.95 13.71
C ASP A 126 -6.12 -17.05 14.71
N THR A 127 -6.29 -16.43 15.88
CA THR A 127 -5.32 -16.41 16.97
C THR A 127 -6.00 -16.00 18.27
N ASP A 128 -5.52 -16.52 19.40
CA ASP A 128 -5.98 -16.09 20.72
C ASP A 128 -5.24 -14.86 21.24
N LYS A 129 -4.21 -14.39 20.51
CA LYS A 129 -3.45 -13.21 20.92
C LYS A 129 -4.31 -11.96 20.84
N LYS A 130 -4.04 -11.03 21.74
CA LYS A 130 -4.63 -9.70 21.83
C LYS A 130 -3.58 -8.63 21.72
N TYR A 131 -3.96 -7.49 21.18
CA TYR A 131 -3.05 -6.37 20.90
C TYR A 131 -3.59 -5.07 21.48
N ASP A 132 -2.68 -4.19 21.91
CA ASP A 132 -3.02 -2.85 22.35
C ASP A 132 -3.31 -1.92 21.17
N LEU A 133 -2.69 -2.24 20.01
CA LEU A 133 -2.84 -1.46 18.79
C LEU A 133 -2.84 -2.40 17.55
N ILE A 134 -3.76 -2.13 16.63
CA ILE A 134 -3.76 -2.74 15.30
C ILE A 134 -3.52 -1.62 14.29
N ILE A 135 -2.49 -1.77 13.44
CA ILE A 135 -2.09 -0.77 12.44
C ILE A 135 -2.46 -1.27 11.04
N PHE A 136 -3.07 -0.39 10.25
CA PHE A 136 -3.28 -0.53 8.82
C PHE A 136 -2.56 0.61 8.11
N SER A 137 -1.39 0.33 7.55
CA SER A 137 -0.60 1.28 6.76
C SER A 137 -0.70 0.91 5.28
N GLU A 138 -1.51 1.66 4.52
CA GLU A 138 -1.83 1.41 3.09
C GLU A 138 -2.38 -0.01 2.80
N SER A 139 -3.01 -0.62 3.78
CA SER A 139 -3.56 -1.97 3.69
C SER A 139 -5.07 -2.02 3.91
N PHE A 140 -5.64 -1.01 4.56
CA PHE A 140 -7.06 -0.91 4.88
C PHE A 140 -7.95 -0.93 3.63
N GLN A 141 -7.52 -0.26 2.58
CA GLN A 141 -8.24 -0.14 1.32
C GLN A 141 -8.54 -1.47 0.60
N TYR A 142 -7.90 -2.56 0.99
CA TYR A 142 -8.04 -3.87 0.35
C TYR A 142 -9.02 -4.80 1.07
N ILE A 143 -9.50 -4.41 2.25
CA ILE A 143 -10.34 -5.20 3.13
C ILE A 143 -11.70 -4.51 3.28
N ASP A 144 -12.79 -5.27 3.35
CA ASP A 144 -14.11 -4.71 3.63
C ASP A 144 -14.13 -4.00 4.99
N ILE A 145 -14.70 -2.79 5.04
CA ILE A 145 -14.65 -1.91 6.23
C ILE A 145 -15.27 -2.60 7.45
N GLY A 146 -16.43 -3.24 7.26
CA GLY A 146 -17.13 -3.94 8.36
C GLY A 146 -16.29 -5.10 8.89
N ARG A 147 -15.71 -5.89 7.97
CA ARG A 147 -14.83 -7.00 8.32
C ARG A 147 -13.58 -6.55 9.08
N VAL A 148 -13.01 -5.39 8.72
CA VAL A 148 -11.88 -4.83 9.49
C VAL A 148 -12.30 -4.58 10.93
N PHE A 149 -13.41 -3.88 11.16
CA PHE A 149 -13.81 -3.51 12.52
C PHE A 149 -14.23 -4.72 13.35
N GLU A 150 -14.97 -5.66 12.77
CA GLU A 150 -15.35 -6.92 13.43
C GLU A 150 -14.10 -7.69 13.89
N GLN A 151 -13.16 -7.89 12.99
CA GLN A 151 -11.96 -8.68 13.26
C GLN A 151 -11.00 -7.93 14.20
N ALA A 152 -10.84 -6.61 14.02
CA ALA A 152 -10.01 -5.81 14.89
C ALA A 152 -10.52 -5.80 16.33
N LEU A 153 -11.81 -5.62 16.56
CA LEU A 153 -12.43 -5.68 17.89
C LEU A 153 -12.24 -7.06 18.55
N ARG A 154 -12.22 -8.14 17.74
CA ARG A 154 -11.93 -9.48 18.23
C ARG A 154 -10.49 -9.60 18.77
N PHE A 155 -9.52 -8.90 18.18
CA PHE A 155 -8.11 -9.00 18.54
C PHE A 155 -7.61 -7.87 19.44
N LEU A 156 -8.41 -6.86 19.73
CA LEU A 156 -7.99 -5.78 20.64
C LEU A 156 -8.06 -6.19 22.12
N ASN A 157 -7.10 -5.70 22.88
CA ASN A 157 -7.21 -5.60 24.32
C ASN A 157 -8.29 -4.58 24.70
N LYS A 158 -8.82 -4.67 25.92
CA LYS A 158 -9.78 -3.69 26.44
C LYS A 158 -9.19 -2.28 26.40
N GLY A 159 -9.87 -1.34 25.75
CA GLY A 159 -9.38 0.02 25.54
C GLY A 159 -8.25 0.14 24.49
N GLY A 160 -8.04 -0.91 23.70
CA GLY A 160 -7.07 -0.90 22.60
C GLY A 160 -7.45 0.02 21.45
N HIS A 161 -6.56 0.17 20.49
CA HIS A 161 -6.67 1.16 19.42
C HIS A 161 -6.54 0.53 18.04
N ILE A 162 -7.16 1.17 17.05
CA ILE A 162 -6.95 0.90 15.62
C ILE A 162 -6.37 2.17 15.01
N LEU A 163 -5.23 2.07 14.35
CA LEU A 163 -4.61 3.14 13.58
C LEU A 163 -4.69 2.79 12.10
N ILE A 164 -5.34 3.64 11.33
CA ILE A 164 -5.49 3.51 9.88
C ILE A 164 -4.76 4.69 9.25
N CYS A 165 -3.76 4.43 8.40
CA CYS A 165 -3.10 5.43 7.60
C CYS A 165 -3.20 5.02 6.14
N ASP A 166 -4.21 5.55 5.43
CA ASP A 166 -4.56 5.13 4.08
C ASP A 166 -5.32 6.25 3.34
N PHE A 167 -5.48 6.11 2.02
CA PHE A 167 -6.25 7.05 1.25
C PHE A 167 -7.68 6.57 0.99
N PHE A 168 -8.60 7.51 1.01
CA PHE A 168 -10.03 7.34 0.75
C PHE A 168 -10.43 8.08 -0.53
N LYS A 169 -11.54 7.68 -1.13
CA LYS A 169 -12.18 8.43 -2.21
C LYS A 169 -12.96 9.59 -1.61
N THR A 170 -12.82 10.77 -2.20
CA THR A 170 -13.68 11.93 -1.91
C THR A 170 -15.01 11.81 -2.65
N GLU A 171 -15.93 12.75 -2.38
CA GLU A 171 -17.19 12.88 -3.11
C GLU A 171 -17.06 13.79 -4.36
N ALA A 172 -15.84 14.09 -4.81
CA ALA A 172 -15.61 14.89 -6.00
C ALA A 172 -16.23 14.23 -7.23
N LYS A 173 -16.95 15.04 -8.01
CA LYS A 173 -17.57 14.60 -9.27
C LYS A 173 -16.53 14.51 -10.37
N GLY A 174 -16.64 13.49 -11.22
CA GLY A 174 -15.78 13.29 -12.38
C GLY A 174 -15.15 11.90 -12.40
N GLU A 175 -14.32 11.65 -13.41
CA GLU A 175 -13.58 10.41 -13.57
C GLU A 175 -12.14 10.56 -13.04
N SER A 176 -11.70 9.61 -12.24
CA SER A 176 -10.32 9.54 -11.75
C SER A 176 -9.64 8.29 -12.29
N SER A 177 -8.43 8.47 -12.85
CA SER A 177 -7.54 7.35 -13.19
C SER A 177 -6.90 6.68 -11.96
N LEU A 178 -7.07 7.31 -10.78
CA LEU A 178 -6.53 6.84 -9.50
C LEU A 178 -7.52 5.87 -8.85
N GLY A 179 -7.26 4.57 -9.00
CA GLY A 179 -8.07 3.51 -8.37
C GLY A 179 -7.83 3.40 -6.87
N GLY A 180 -8.51 2.42 -6.24
CA GLY A 180 -8.35 2.07 -4.82
C GLY A 180 -9.02 3.05 -3.84
N GLY A 181 -8.97 2.70 -2.56
CA GLY A 181 -9.60 3.42 -1.45
C GLY A 181 -11.12 3.20 -1.33
N HIS A 182 -11.59 3.11 -0.11
CA HIS A 182 -13.02 3.17 0.22
C HIS A 182 -13.53 4.62 0.09
N ARG A 183 -14.84 4.82 0.04
CA ARG A 183 -15.41 6.16 0.15
C ARG A 183 -15.24 6.66 1.59
N LEU A 184 -14.81 7.92 1.74
CA LEU A 184 -14.58 8.50 3.07
C LEU A 184 -15.88 8.58 3.88
N THR A 185 -16.97 8.94 3.24
CA THR A 185 -18.32 8.96 3.85
C THR A 185 -18.74 7.59 4.32
N GLU A 186 -18.59 6.54 3.50
CA GLU A 186 -18.88 5.16 3.83
C GLU A 186 -18.05 4.67 5.04
N PHE A 187 -16.79 5.05 5.11
CA PHE A 187 -15.91 4.73 6.24
C PHE A 187 -16.49 5.26 7.56
N TYR A 188 -16.82 6.56 7.62
CA TYR A 188 -17.36 7.13 8.86
C TYR A 188 -18.76 6.62 9.20
N GLU A 189 -19.62 6.39 8.21
CA GLU A 189 -20.96 5.82 8.45
C GLU A 189 -20.87 4.37 8.97
N THR A 190 -19.91 3.60 8.47
CA THR A 190 -19.68 2.25 8.96
C THR A 190 -19.09 2.28 10.36
N LEU A 191 -18.09 3.14 10.60
CA LEU A 191 -17.46 3.28 11.92
C LEU A 191 -18.44 3.56 13.05
N LYS A 192 -19.47 4.37 12.81
CA LYS A 192 -20.54 4.69 13.80
C LYS A 192 -21.31 3.47 14.32
N ARG A 193 -21.26 2.35 13.61
CA ARG A 193 -21.96 1.11 13.97
C ARG A 193 -21.19 0.24 14.95
N TYR A 194 -19.94 0.62 15.24
CA TYR A 194 -19.04 -0.14 16.11
C TYR A 194 -18.71 0.65 17.38
N PRO A 195 -18.35 -0.01 18.49
CA PRO A 195 -17.95 0.65 19.73
C PRO A 195 -16.54 1.24 19.62
N LEU A 196 -16.36 2.16 18.67
CA LEU A 196 -15.10 2.82 18.34
C LEU A 196 -15.30 4.33 18.37
N ILE A 197 -14.39 5.05 18.99
CA ILE A 197 -14.37 6.51 19.05
C ILE A 197 -13.14 7.01 18.31
N VAL A 198 -13.31 7.97 17.41
CA VAL A 198 -12.18 8.64 16.73
C VAL A 198 -11.46 9.52 17.76
N ALA A 199 -10.22 9.16 18.07
CA ALA A 199 -9.35 9.92 18.96
C ALA A 199 -8.50 10.95 18.22
N THR A 200 -8.09 10.62 16.97
CA THR A 200 -7.30 11.49 16.10
C THR A 200 -7.71 11.27 14.65
N ASP A 201 -7.79 12.36 13.89
CA ASP A 201 -8.10 12.33 12.47
C ASP A 201 -7.34 13.46 11.77
N ILE A 202 -6.32 13.10 10.99
CA ILE A 202 -5.39 14.05 10.35
C ILE A 202 -5.41 13.81 8.84
N ASP A 203 -5.68 14.86 8.09
CA ASP A 203 -5.55 14.85 6.63
C ASP A 203 -4.10 15.15 6.22
N ILE A 204 -3.46 14.17 5.59
CA ILE A 204 -2.09 14.26 5.09
C ILE A 204 -2.04 14.20 3.56
N THR A 205 -3.14 14.53 2.90
CA THR A 205 -3.25 14.46 1.44
C THR A 205 -2.18 15.31 0.75
N LYS A 206 -1.92 16.51 1.28
CA LYS A 206 -0.90 17.41 0.73
C LYS A 206 0.50 16.81 0.82
N GLN A 207 0.82 16.19 1.96
CA GLN A 207 2.13 15.59 2.22
C GLN A 207 2.35 14.31 1.41
N THR A 208 1.29 13.62 1.01
CA THR A 208 1.40 12.36 0.25
C THR A 208 1.19 12.55 -1.26
N ALA A 209 0.54 13.62 -1.70
CA ALA A 209 0.30 13.92 -3.11
C ALA A 209 1.58 13.99 -3.98
N PRO A 210 2.75 14.45 -3.49
CA PRO A 210 3.99 14.46 -4.29
C PRO A 210 4.43 13.07 -4.78
N ASN A 211 4.06 11.99 -4.10
CA ASN A 211 4.35 10.63 -4.58
C ASN A 211 3.73 10.35 -5.95
N ILE A 212 2.52 10.86 -6.18
CA ILE A 212 1.85 10.70 -7.47
C ILE A 212 2.54 11.53 -8.56
N ALA A 213 3.05 12.72 -8.22
CA ALA A 213 3.84 13.50 -9.17
C ALA A 213 5.13 12.77 -9.60
N LEU A 214 5.84 12.14 -8.66
CA LEU A 214 7.03 11.33 -8.96
C LEU A 214 6.71 10.12 -9.85
N VAL A 215 5.59 9.45 -9.57
CA VAL A 215 5.14 8.32 -10.41
C VAL A 215 4.77 8.80 -11.80
N ASP A 216 4.07 9.93 -11.92
CA ASP A 216 3.71 10.49 -13.23
C ASP A 216 4.96 10.93 -14.01
N ASP A 217 5.90 11.62 -13.37
CA ASP A 217 7.18 12.01 -13.97
C ASP A 217 7.93 10.78 -14.51
N MET A 218 8.07 9.74 -13.72
CA MET A 218 8.70 8.49 -14.14
C MET A 218 7.96 7.85 -15.32
N LEU A 219 6.63 7.86 -15.32
CA LEU A 219 5.85 7.30 -16.41
C LEU A 219 5.97 8.11 -17.70
N GLN A 220 5.97 9.46 -17.62
CA GLN A 220 6.05 10.34 -18.78
C GLN A 220 7.47 10.41 -19.36
N ASN A 221 8.48 10.54 -18.49
CA ASN A 221 9.85 10.85 -18.91
C ASN A 221 10.72 9.60 -19.08
N PHE A 222 10.34 8.47 -18.52
CA PHE A 222 11.04 7.19 -18.70
C PHE A 222 10.13 6.12 -19.33
N GLY A 223 9.00 5.82 -18.72
CA GLY A 223 8.14 4.70 -19.14
C GLY A 223 7.60 4.87 -20.55
N ARG A 224 7.12 6.06 -20.90
CA ARG A 224 6.56 6.37 -22.23
C ARG A 224 7.61 6.34 -23.35
N PRO A 225 8.77 6.97 -23.21
CA PRO A 225 9.84 6.85 -24.22
C PRO A 225 10.29 5.41 -24.44
N VAL A 226 10.49 4.62 -23.39
CA VAL A 226 10.85 3.20 -23.49
C VAL A 226 9.74 2.41 -24.20
N TRP A 227 8.47 2.64 -23.83
CA TRP A 227 7.33 2.02 -24.48
C TRP A 227 7.28 2.30 -25.97
N ASN A 228 7.44 3.57 -26.37
CA ASN A 228 7.46 3.97 -27.78
C ASN A 228 8.62 3.32 -28.54
N LEU A 229 9.82 3.35 -27.97
CA LEU A 229 11.01 2.71 -28.57
C LEU A 229 10.80 1.22 -28.84
N LEU A 230 10.22 0.49 -27.89
CA LEU A 230 9.91 -0.94 -28.06
C LEU A 230 8.86 -1.16 -29.15
N PHE A 231 7.84 -0.30 -29.22
CA PHE A 231 6.82 -0.35 -30.26
C PHE A 231 7.39 -0.09 -31.65
N ASP A 232 8.24 0.92 -31.79
CA ASP A 232 8.89 1.28 -33.04
C ASP A 232 9.84 0.16 -33.50
N TYR A 233 10.61 -0.44 -32.56
CA TYR A 233 11.47 -1.57 -32.86
C TYR A 233 10.70 -2.79 -33.39
N VAL A 234 9.62 -3.18 -32.72
CA VAL A 234 8.77 -4.32 -33.14
C VAL A 234 8.10 -4.01 -34.47
N GLY A 235 7.61 -2.78 -34.64
CA GLY A 235 6.95 -2.33 -35.88
C GLY A 235 7.88 -2.32 -37.07
N GLY A 236 9.12 -1.88 -36.90
CA GLY A 236 10.13 -1.84 -37.97
C GLY A 236 10.66 -3.22 -38.34
N ARG A 237 10.92 -4.08 -37.35
CA ARG A 237 11.52 -5.40 -37.61
C ARG A 237 10.49 -6.48 -37.97
N HIS A 238 9.27 -6.39 -37.47
CA HIS A 238 8.22 -7.40 -37.62
C HIS A 238 6.85 -6.76 -37.94
N PRO A 239 6.70 -6.08 -39.11
CA PRO A 239 5.52 -5.27 -39.39
C PRO A 239 4.21 -6.06 -39.41
N LEU A 240 4.22 -7.31 -39.88
CA LEU A 240 3.04 -8.17 -39.89
C LEU A 240 2.62 -8.59 -38.48
N LEU A 241 3.57 -8.98 -37.67
CA LEU A 241 3.35 -9.32 -36.27
C LEU A 241 2.82 -8.09 -35.49
N PHE A 242 3.41 -6.92 -35.74
CA PHE A 242 2.98 -5.67 -35.14
C PHE A 242 1.53 -5.30 -35.49
N LYS A 243 1.12 -5.45 -36.76
CA LYS A 243 -0.26 -5.26 -37.19
C LYS A 243 -1.21 -6.20 -36.46
N LEU A 244 -0.83 -7.48 -36.32
CA LEU A 244 -1.64 -8.49 -35.63
C LEU A 244 -1.77 -8.18 -34.13
N ILE A 245 -0.67 -7.81 -33.47
CA ILE A 245 -0.65 -7.42 -32.06
C ILE A 245 -1.53 -6.18 -31.84
N ASN A 246 -1.35 -5.14 -32.64
CA ASN A 246 -2.12 -3.92 -32.53
C ASN A 246 -3.62 -4.15 -32.76
N TRP A 247 -3.97 -4.97 -33.76
CA TRP A 247 -5.36 -5.31 -34.01
C TRP A 247 -5.98 -6.08 -32.83
N LYS A 248 -5.31 -7.14 -32.35
CA LYS A 248 -5.83 -8.02 -31.29
C LYS A 248 -5.82 -7.34 -29.91
N LEU A 249 -4.84 -6.48 -29.63
CA LEU A 249 -4.65 -5.86 -28.32
C LEU A 249 -5.00 -4.37 -28.29
N LYS A 250 -5.57 -3.80 -29.37
CA LYS A 250 -5.90 -2.38 -29.49
C LYS A 250 -6.56 -1.80 -28.23
N LYS A 251 -7.65 -2.41 -27.78
CA LYS A 251 -8.39 -1.95 -26.58
C LYS A 251 -7.55 -2.00 -25.30
N LYS A 252 -6.64 -2.99 -25.19
CA LYS A 252 -5.73 -3.09 -24.01
C LYS A 252 -4.66 -2.01 -24.06
N ILE A 253 -4.08 -1.76 -25.22
CA ILE A 253 -3.06 -0.73 -25.45
C ILE A 253 -3.66 0.66 -25.18
N GLU A 254 -4.85 0.95 -25.74
CA GLU A 254 -5.56 2.21 -25.47
C GLU A 254 -5.87 2.40 -23.97
N LYS A 255 -6.30 1.33 -23.29
CA LYS A 255 -6.53 1.36 -21.85
C LYS A 255 -5.26 1.66 -21.06
N ILE A 256 -4.12 1.06 -21.45
CA ILE A 256 -2.80 1.32 -20.84
C ILE A 256 -2.40 2.77 -21.07
N ASN A 257 -2.46 3.24 -22.31
CA ASN A 257 -2.11 4.62 -22.67
C ASN A 257 -2.96 5.63 -21.90
N ARG A 258 -4.27 5.44 -21.85
CA ARG A 258 -5.18 6.31 -21.09
C ARG A 258 -4.89 6.27 -19.60
N LYS A 259 -4.61 5.09 -19.03
CA LYS A 259 -4.40 4.94 -17.58
C LYS A 259 -3.04 5.47 -17.11
N TYR A 260 -1.98 5.25 -17.88
CA TYR A 260 -0.62 5.48 -17.41
C TYR A 260 0.09 6.65 -18.10
N PHE A 261 -0.30 6.99 -19.33
CA PHE A 261 0.41 7.98 -20.14
C PHE A 261 -0.43 9.21 -20.51
N SER A 262 -1.60 9.38 -19.91
CA SER A 262 -2.46 10.56 -20.16
C SER A 262 -2.08 11.80 -19.34
N GLY A 263 -1.16 11.68 -18.36
CA GLY A 263 -0.86 12.76 -17.41
C GLY A 263 -1.98 13.02 -16.37
N SER A 264 -3.03 12.20 -16.37
CA SER A 264 -4.14 12.35 -15.41
C SER A 264 -3.83 11.84 -14.00
N ARG A 265 -2.71 11.14 -13.83
CA ARG A 265 -2.21 10.63 -12.53
C ARG A 265 -1.27 11.63 -11.89
N ASN A 266 -1.74 12.82 -11.59
CA ASN A 266 -0.95 13.90 -11.02
C ASN A 266 -1.40 14.27 -9.60
N SER A 267 -0.60 15.09 -8.89
CA SER A 267 -0.89 15.52 -7.52
C SER A 267 -2.19 16.29 -7.39
N GLN A 268 -2.59 17.07 -8.39
CA GLN A 268 -3.83 17.86 -8.35
C GLN A 268 -5.05 16.93 -8.37
N ASN A 269 -5.08 15.96 -9.29
CA ASN A 269 -6.14 14.96 -9.34
C ASN A 269 -6.14 14.09 -8.09
N PHE A 270 -4.97 13.79 -7.52
CA PHE A 270 -4.92 13.07 -6.27
C PHE A 270 -5.60 13.86 -5.15
N GLN A 271 -5.26 15.13 -4.97
CA GLN A 271 -5.86 15.98 -3.94
C GLN A 271 -7.36 16.23 -4.16
N LEU A 272 -7.84 16.18 -5.41
CA LEU A 272 -9.25 16.34 -5.72
C LEU A 272 -10.06 15.06 -5.41
N PHE A 273 -9.57 13.90 -5.83
CA PHE A 273 -10.32 12.64 -5.79
C PHE A 273 -9.96 11.74 -4.61
N LYS A 274 -8.92 12.08 -3.84
CA LYS A 274 -8.47 11.30 -2.68
C LYS A 274 -8.30 12.20 -1.46
N SER A 275 -8.57 11.62 -0.30
CA SER A 275 -8.20 12.15 1.00
C SER A 275 -7.32 11.10 1.68
N TYR A 276 -6.08 11.43 1.96
CA TYR A 276 -5.16 10.54 2.67
C TYR A 276 -5.17 10.90 4.15
N ARG A 277 -5.55 9.94 4.99
CA ARG A 277 -5.82 10.24 6.40
C ARG A 277 -5.08 9.29 7.32
N LEU A 278 -4.62 9.84 8.44
CA LEU A 278 -4.32 9.05 9.62
C LEU A 278 -5.53 9.16 10.56
N VAL A 279 -6.19 8.02 10.79
CA VAL A 279 -7.31 7.93 11.72
C VAL A 279 -6.94 6.97 12.84
N LEU A 280 -6.95 7.48 14.07
CA LEU A 280 -6.76 6.69 15.28
C LEU A 280 -8.11 6.52 15.97
N CYS A 281 -8.57 5.29 16.10
CA CYS A 281 -9.77 4.95 16.82
C CYS A 281 -9.43 4.24 18.13
N LYS A 282 -10.16 4.53 19.20
CA LYS A 282 -10.07 3.85 20.49
C LYS A 282 -11.31 2.97 20.67
N SER A 283 -11.12 1.73 21.11
CA SER A 283 -12.26 0.87 21.48
C SER A 283 -12.86 1.35 22.79
N ASN A 284 -14.19 1.58 22.75
CA ASN A 284 -14.97 1.89 23.93
C ASN A 284 -15.32 0.55 24.59
N PRO A 285 -14.88 0.26 25.81
CA PRO A 285 -15.32 -0.96 26.49
C PRO A 285 -16.83 -0.84 26.77
N ILE A 286 -17.59 -1.77 26.20
CA ILE A 286 -18.98 -1.99 26.57
C ILE A 286 -19.02 -2.57 27.99
#